data_3e829cf04d8fa34cba3274f3cb8c413a
#
_entry.id   3e829cf04d8fa34cba3274f3cb8c413a
#
_cell.length_a   1.000
_cell.length_b   1.000
_cell.length_c   1.000
_cell.angle_alpha   90.00
_cell.angle_beta   90.00
_cell.angle_gamma   90.00
#
_symmetry.space_group_name_H-M   'P 1'
#
loop_
_entity.id
_entity.type
_entity.pdbx_description
1 polymer ?
#
loop_
_entity_poly.entity_id
_entity_poly.type
_entity_poly.pdbx_seq_one_letter_code
_entity_poly.pdbx_strand_id
1 'polypeptide(L)'
;MSERISLEQSALEFSIANEKEPYIYQLPVDEARALLEEVQDSPVNKLDADIQDQEWDLGKYGTINVRTVKPKDTTEKLPIILYIHGAGWVLGSAHTHDKLVRELAVRTNSIVFVPEYDRSPEAKYPVAIEQSYATLLKLVEEANNAYDIDRVTIAGDSVGGNMATVLTMLAKDRQGPKINQQLLYYPVTNHGFDTDSYNQFAIDYFLAKEGMKWFWDNYLPEGQETTIKTISPLQASKEDLTGLPAAMILNGEADVLRDEGEEYARHLRDAGVDVTQIRFQGMIHDFVMVNSMDQSNAARAAMDVSTDWLNKRNN
;
A
#
# COMPACT_ATOMS: atom_id res chain seq x y z
N MET A 1 8.55 -19.95 25.14
CA MET A 1 8.64 -18.69 24.39
C MET A 1 9.66 -18.91 23.31
N SER A 2 9.25 -18.82 22.04
CA SER A 2 10.23 -18.81 20.93
C SER A 2 11.11 -17.56 21.14
N GLU A 3 12.41 -17.70 20.94
CA GLU A 3 13.34 -16.59 21.00
C GLU A 3 12.93 -15.55 19.96
N ARG A 4 12.77 -14.28 20.36
CA ARG A 4 12.42 -13.20 19.45
C ARG A 4 13.54 -13.01 18.45
N ILE A 5 13.21 -12.89 17.15
CA ILE A 5 14.24 -12.59 16.14
C ILE A 5 14.84 -11.20 16.40
N SER A 6 16.09 -11.02 15.96
CA SER A 6 16.78 -9.74 16.08
C SER A 6 16.18 -8.71 15.12
N LEU A 7 15.63 -7.61 15.68
CA LEU A 7 15.09 -6.49 14.91
C LEU A 7 16.08 -5.33 14.86
N GLU A 8 15.96 -4.45 13.86
CA GLU A 8 16.59 -3.14 13.92
C GLU A 8 16.04 -2.35 15.13
N GLN A 9 16.86 -1.47 15.69
CA GLN A 9 16.54 -0.79 16.95
C GLN A 9 15.20 -0.06 16.93
N SER A 10 14.92 0.72 15.85
CA SER A 10 13.66 1.44 15.71
C SER A 10 12.45 0.53 15.58
N ALA A 11 12.59 -0.60 14.87
CA ALA A 11 11.53 -1.60 14.75
C ALA A 11 11.24 -2.29 16.09
N LEU A 12 12.29 -2.59 16.87
CA LEU A 12 12.17 -3.15 18.21
C LEU A 12 11.45 -2.19 19.16
N GLU A 13 11.89 -0.93 19.18
CA GLU A 13 11.30 0.11 20.04
C GLU A 13 9.83 0.34 19.68
N PHE A 14 9.51 0.40 18.39
CA PHE A 14 8.14 0.57 17.93
C PHE A 14 7.27 -0.64 18.27
N SER A 15 7.75 -1.87 18.07
CA SER A 15 7.04 -3.08 18.50
C SER A 15 6.73 -3.05 19.99
N ILE A 16 7.73 -2.82 20.83
CA ILE A 16 7.57 -2.79 22.31
C ILE A 16 6.57 -1.71 22.74
N ALA A 17 6.58 -0.54 22.09
CA ALA A 17 5.65 0.54 22.40
C ALA A 17 4.18 0.14 22.10
N ASN A 18 3.97 -0.73 21.12
CA ASN A 18 2.65 -1.18 20.65
C ASN A 18 2.23 -2.57 21.19
N GLU A 19 3.01 -3.20 22.06
CA GLU A 19 2.72 -4.50 22.69
C GLU A 19 1.81 -4.40 23.94
N LYS A 20 1.15 -3.28 24.16
CA LYS A 20 0.34 -3.03 25.37
C LYS A 20 -1.14 -2.95 25.01
N GLU A 21 -1.97 -3.60 25.82
CA GLU A 21 -3.42 -3.42 25.74
C GLU A 21 -3.85 -2.02 26.22
N PRO A 22 -4.92 -1.45 25.61
CA PRO A 22 -5.66 -2.02 24.49
C PRO A 22 -4.87 -1.92 23.18
N TYR A 23 -4.82 -3.02 22.44
CA TYR A 23 -4.29 -3.00 21.07
C TYR A 23 -5.20 -2.18 20.15
N ILE A 24 -4.66 -1.64 19.05
CA ILE A 24 -5.42 -0.79 18.12
C ILE A 24 -6.74 -1.45 17.64
N TYR A 25 -6.74 -2.75 17.42
CA TYR A 25 -7.91 -3.52 17.00
C TYR A 25 -8.92 -3.83 18.14
N GLN A 26 -8.63 -3.44 19.37
CA GLN A 26 -9.53 -3.52 20.52
C GLN A 26 -10.21 -2.17 20.80
N LEU A 27 -9.78 -1.11 20.14
CA LEU A 27 -10.34 0.23 20.29
C LEU A 27 -11.59 0.42 19.41
N PRO A 28 -12.50 1.32 19.80
CA PRO A 28 -13.49 1.87 18.87
C PRO A 28 -12.78 2.41 17.61
N VAL A 29 -13.43 2.27 16.45
CA VAL A 29 -12.81 2.63 15.15
C VAL A 29 -12.29 4.06 15.12
N ASP A 30 -13.06 5.02 15.65
CA ASP A 30 -12.65 6.43 15.66
C ASP A 30 -11.42 6.68 16.55
N GLU A 31 -11.31 5.98 17.69
CA GLU A 31 -10.13 6.04 18.56
C GLU A 31 -8.92 5.38 17.89
N ALA A 32 -9.11 4.26 17.20
CA ALA A 32 -8.05 3.59 16.44
C ALA A 32 -7.53 4.49 15.30
N ARG A 33 -8.42 5.18 14.59
CA ARG A 33 -8.05 6.18 13.58
C ARG A 33 -7.23 7.32 14.17
N ALA A 34 -7.71 7.91 15.27
CA ALA A 34 -7.01 9.00 15.94
C ALA A 34 -5.62 8.59 16.43
N LEU A 35 -5.49 7.37 16.97
CA LEU A 35 -4.21 6.84 17.43
C LEU A 35 -3.19 6.73 16.29
N LEU A 36 -3.58 6.25 15.11
CA LEU A 36 -2.66 6.17 13.96
C LEU A 36 -2.24 7.57 13.47
N GLU A 37 -3.17 8.53 13.43
CA GLU A 37 -2.85 9.92 13.10
C GLU A 37 -1.81 10.49 14.08
N GLU A 38 -1.99 10.28 15.41
CA GLU A 38 -1.05 10.72 16.45
C GLU A 38 0.34 10.05 16.31
N VAL A 39 0.40 8.76 16.02
CA VAL A 39 1.66 8.04 15.78
C VAL A 39 2.45 8.68 14.63
N GLN A 40 1.75 9.15 13.60
CA GLN A 40 2.33 9.79 12.42
C GLN A 40 2.59 11.29 12.59
N ASP A 41 2.24 11.89 13.73
CA ASP A 41 2.69 13.23 14.12
C ASP A 41 4.13 13.24 14.68
N SER A 42 4.75 12.06 14.83
CA SER A 42 6.14 11.97 15.27
C SER A 42 7.08 12.72 14.31
N PRO A 43 8.10 13.43 14.84
CA PRO A 43 9.01 14.23 14.03
C PRO A 43 9.72 13.39 12.96
N VAL A 44 9.61 13.82 11.70
CA VAL A 44 10.27 13.18 10.57
C VAL A 44 10.65 14.25 9.53
N ASN A 45 11.73 14.02 8.79
CA ASN A 45 12.08 14.89 7.68
C ASN A 45 11.14 14.64 6.50
N LYS A 46 10.39 15.66 6.09
CA LYS A 46 9.50 15.61 4.91
C LYS A 46 10.13 16.41 3.78
N LEU A 47 10.30 15.78 2.63
CA LEU A 47 10.79 16.47 1.45
C LEU A 47 9.81 17.56 0.99
N ASP A 48 10.37 18.65 0.52
CA ASP A 48 9.59 19.80 0.07
C ASP A 48 8.88 19.49 -1.25
N ALA A 49 7.57 19.66 -1.29
CA ALA A 49 6.72 19.33 -2.43
C ALA A 49 5.53 20.28 -2.53
N ASP A 50 4.98 20.43 -3.72
CA ASP A 50 3.70 21.08 -3.94
C ASP A 50 2.58 20.09 -3.63
N ILE A 51 1.66 20.48 -2.75
CA ILE A 51 0.52 19.65 -2.32
C ILE A 51 -0.77 20.38 -2.62
N GLN A 52 -1.73 19.64 -3.15
CA GLN A 52 -3.07 20.13 -3.38
C GLN A 52 -4.10 19.04 -3.03
N ASP A 53 -5.11 19.40 -2.26
CA ASP A 53 -6.27 18.57 -1.97
C ASP A 53 -7.46 19.06 -2.79
N GLN A 54 -8.13 18.13 -3.48
CA GLN A 54 -9.29 18.43 -4.34
C GLN A 54 -10.36 17.37 -4.19
N GLU A 55 -11.62 17.80 -4.18
CA GLU A 55 -12.77 16.89 -4.30
C GLU A 55 -12.93 16.44 -5.76
N TRP A 56 -13.00 15.13 -5.95
CA TRP A 56 -13.24 14.49 -7.23
C TRP A 56 -14.58 13.76 -7.22
N ASP A 57 -15.46 14.17 -8.11
CA ASP A 57 -16.69 13.43 -8.40
C ASP A 57 -16.34 12.19 -9.24
N LEU A 58 -16.57 11.01 -8.68
CA LEU A 58 -16.36 9.70 -9.30
C LEU A 58 -17.66 9.08 -9.83
N GLY A 59 -18.67 9.90 -10.07
CA GLY A 59 -19.98 9.50 -10.59
C GLY A 59 -20.73 8.62 -9.60
N LYS A 60 -21.08 7.40 -10.02
CA LYS A 60 -21.83 6.43 -9.18
C LYS A 60 -21.07 5.99 -7.90
N TYR A 61 -19.79 6.28 -7.80
CA TYR A 61 -18.96 5.94 -6.64
C TYR A 61 -18.80 7.09 -5.64
N GLY A 62 -19.52 8.20 -5.87
CA GLY A 62 -19.53 9.36 -4.95
C GLY A 62 -18.39 10.33 -5.20
N THR A 63 -18.23 11.24 -4.25
CA THR A 63 -17.17 12.26 -4.27
C THR A 63 -16.17 11.95 -3.17
N ILE A 64 -14.88 11.92 -3.50
CA ILE A 64 -13.79 11.72 -2.53
C ILE A 64 -12.76 12.84 -2.65
N ASN A 65 -11.99 13.06 -1.59
CA ASN A 65 -10.80 13.88 -1.68
C ASN A 65 -9.67 13.11 -2.38
N VAL A 66 -8.95 13.81 -3.25
CA VAL A 66 -7.71 13.29 -3.85
C VAL A 66 -6.60 14.28 -3.56
N ARG A 67 -5.60 13.84 -2.81
CA ARG A 67 -4.37 14.60 -2.60
C ARG A 67 -3.44 14.41 -3.78
N THR A 68 -2.94 15.52 -4.31
CA THR A 68 -1.89 15.55 -5.33
C THR A 68 -0.60 16.05 -4.71
N VAL A 69 0.49 15.33 -4.94
CA VAL A 69 1.85 15.68 -4.47
C VAL A 69 2.81 15.66 -5.64
N LYS A 70 3.56 16.74 -5.86
CA LYS A 70 4.55 16.82 -6.94
C LYS A 70 5.80 17.59 -6.50
N PRO A 71 6.96 17.38 -7.17
CA PRO A 71 8.12 18.20 -6.94
C PRO A 71 7.82 19.68 -7.18
N LYS A 72 8.45 20.56 -6.39
CA LYS A 72 8.31 22.00 -6.57
C LYS A 72 8.86 22.48 -7.93
N ASP A 73 8.28 23.57 -8.39
CA ASP A 73 8.76 24.30 -9.57
C ASP A 73 8.85 23.47 -10.86
N THR A 74 8.10 22.35 -10.94
CA THR A 74 8.14 21.47 -12.10
C THR A 74 7.21 21.97 -13.21
N THR A 75 7.77 22.12 -14.40
CA THR A 75 7.06 22.54 -15.64
C THR A 75 6.93 21.42 -16.66
N GLU A 76 7.54 20.28 -16.42
CA GLU A 76 7.54 19.12 -17.31
C GLU A 76 6.31 18.23 -17.10
N LYS A 77 6.02 17.40 -18.10
CA LYS A 77 5.04 16.31 -17.93
C LYS A 77 5.63 15.24 -17.03
N LEU A 78 5.05 15.09 -15.86
CA LEU A 78 5.51 14.12 -14.87
C LEU A 78 4.90 12.74 -15.10
N PRO A 79 5.68 11.65 -14.88
CA PRO A 79 5.11 10.32 -14.69
C PRO A 79 4.10 10.33 -13.55
N ILE A 80 3.14 9.43 -13.62
CA ILE A 80 2.05 9.34 -12.64
C ILE A 80 2.30 8.19 -11.69
N ILE A 81 2.10 8.45 -10.39
CA ILE A 81 1.95 7.41 -9.37
C ILE A 81 0.56 7.57 -8.75
N LEU A 82 -0.32 6.59 -8.93
CA LEU A 82 -1.53 6.46 -8.12
C LEU A 82 -1.16 5.65 -6.89
N TYR A 83 -1.07 6.32 -5.74
CA TYR A 83 -0.72 5.70 -4.46
C TYR A 83 -1.95 5.42 -3.63
N ILE A 84 -2.19 4.17 -3.29
CA ILE A 84 -3.32 3.74 -2.46
C ILE A 84 -2.77 3.42 -1.07
N HIS A 85 -3.23 4.18 -0.07
CA HIS A 85 -2.72 4.03 1.29
C HIS A 85 -3.19 2.74 1.97
N GLY A 86 -2.36 2.25 2.88
CA GLY A 86 -2.62 1.08 3.70
C GLY A 86 -3.50 1.34 4.92
N ALA A 87 -3.17 0.65 6.01
CA ALA A 87 -3.83 0.70 7.32
C ALA A 87 -5.21 0.03 7.36
N GLY A 88 -5.29 -1.19 6.80
CA GLY A 88 -6.38 -2.14 7.04
C GLY A 88 -7.73 -1.76 6.44
N TRP A 89 -7.83 -0.90 5.44
CA TRP A 89 -9.06 -0.31 4.88
C TRP A 89 -9.88 0.51 5.88
N VAL A 90 -9.55 0.48 7.15
CA VAL A 90 -10.29 1.06 8.28
C VAL A 90 -9.67 2.37 8.76
N LEU A 91 -8.35 2.40 8.77
CA LEU A 91 -7.52 3.50 9.26
C LEU A 91 -6.80 4.17 8.08
N GLY A 92 -5.89 5.08 8.39
CA GLY A 92 -5.02 5.72 7.40
C GLY A 92 -5.68 6.91 6.69
N SER A 93 -4.84 7.73 6.12
CA SER A 93 -5.22 8.95 5.40
C SER A 93 -4.03 9.47 4.58
N ALA A 94 -4.25 10.49 3.76
CA ALA A 94 -3.17 11.22 3.10
C ALA A 94 -2.21 11.91 4.09
N HIS A 95 -2.66 12.19 5.34
CA HIS A 95 -1.79 12.71 6.39
C HIS A 95 -0.84 11.63 6.92
N THR A 96 -1.36 10.45 7.24
CA THR A 96 -0.53 9.34 7.77
C THR A 96 0.55 8.89 6.79
N HIS A 97 0.34 9.07 5.49
CA HIS A 97 1.28 8.69 4.43
C HIS A 97 2.05 9.87 3.81
N ASP A 98 1.88 11.09 4.34
CA ASP A 98 2.43 12.33 3.77
C ASP A 98 3.94 12.26 3.52
N LYS A 99 4.73 11.75 4.48
CA LYS A 99 6.19 11.60 4.32
C LYS A 99 6.53 10.71 3.14
N LEU A 100 5.93 9.53 3.09
CA LEU A 100 6.20 8.51 2.08
C LEU A 100 5.84 8.99 0.67
N VAL A 101 4.66 9.59 0.50
CA VAL A 101 4.22 10.05 -0.82
C VAL A 101 5.03 11.26 -1.31
N ARG A 102 5.47 12.16 -0.42
CA ARG A 102 6.42 13.24 -0.79
C ARG A 102 7.75 12.68 -1.25
N GLU A 103 8.26 11.67 -0.56
CA GLU A 103 9.51 11.05 -0.91
C GLU A 103 9.43 10.36 -2.26
N LEU A 104 8.35 9.63 -2.54
CA LEU A 104 8.09 9.07 -3.87
C LEU A 104 8.02 10.17 -4.93
N ALA A 105 7.22 11.22 -4.72
CA ALA A 105 7.06 12.31 -5.69
C ALA A 105 8.39 12.95 -6.06
N VAL A 106 9.14 13.38 -5.04
CA VAL A 106 10.38 14.17 -5.24
C VAL A 106 11.50 13.29 -5.79
N ARG A 107 11.70 12.08 -5.24
CA ARG A 107 12.81 11.22 -5.64
C ARG A 107 12.63 10.54 -6.99
N THR A 108 11.39 10.42 -7.45
CA THR A 108 11.11 9.84 -8.78
C THR A 108 10.72 10.88 -9.83
N ASN A 109 10.76 12.17 -9.47
CA ASN A 109 10.27 13.25 -10.30
C ASN A 109 8.90 12.93 -10.91
N SER A 110 7.96 12.49 -10.05
CA SER A 110 6.62 12.05 -10.45
C SER A 110 5.54 12.87 -9.75
N ILE A 111 4.36 12.89 -10.35
CA ILE A 111 3.17 13.38 -9.64
C ILE A 111 2.47 12.19 -8.97
N VAL A 112 2.21 12.31 -7.68
CA VAL A 112 1.54 11.28 -6.88
C VAL A 112 0.13 11.72 -6.58
N PHE A 113 -0.83 10.86 -6.90
CA PHE A 113 -2.24 11.03 -6.53
C PHE A 113 -2.61 10.04 -5.44
N VAL A 114 -3.19 10.52 -4.36
CA VAL A 114 -3.60 9.73 -3.20
C VAL A 114 -5.10 9.88 -3.03
N PRO A 115 -5.91 8.89 -3.45
CA PRO A 115 -7.35 8.91 -3.20
C PRO A 115 -7.63 8.64 -1.72
N GLU A 116 -8.37 9.52 -1.07
CA GLU A 116 -8.98 9.31 0.24
C GLU A 116 -10.27 8.48 0.06
N TYR A 117 -10.09 7.19 -0.20
CA TYR A 117 -11.22 6.28 -0.40
C TYR A 117 -12.09 6.15 0.86
N ASP A 118 -13.37 5.88 0.70
CA ASP A 118 -14.29 5.66 1.81
C ASP A 118 -13.86 4.41 2.59
N ARG A 119 -13.58 4.60 3.88
CA ARG A 119 -13.05 3.55 4.76
C ARG A 119 -14.12 2.66 5.34
N SER A 120 -13.71 1.47 5.70
CA SER A 120 -14.53 0.51 6.45
C SER A 120 -14.57 0.88 7.96
N PRO A 121 -15.61 0.48 8.69
CA PRO A 121 -16.74 -0.35 8.28
C PRO A 121 -17.87 0.38 7.58
N GLU A 122 -17.81 1.72 7.46
CA GLU A 122 -18.85 2.55 6.85
C GLU A 122 -19.03 2.21 5.36
N ALA A 123 -17.92 1.94 4.67
CA ALA A 123 -17.91 1.51 3.28
C ALA A 123 -17.16 0.17 3.16
N LYS A 124 -17.92 -0.91 2.97
CA LYS A 124 -17.35 -2.25 2.83
C LYS A 124 -16.93 -2.55 1.39
N TYR A 125 -16.16 -3.65 1.22
CA TYR A 125 -15.83 -4.18 -0.11
C TYR A 125 -17.06 -4.21 -1.02
N PRO A 126 -16.97 -3.78 -2.29
CA PRO A 126 -15.75 -3.38 -3.01
C PRO A 126 -15.55 -1.84 -3.12
N VAL A 127 -16.14 -1.01 -2.25
CA VAL A 127 -16.21 0.45 -2.42
C VAL A 127 -14.82 1.07 -2.61
N ALA A 128 -13.88 0.82 -1.72
CA ALA A 128 -12.52 1.39 -1.78
C ALA A 128 -11.79 1.05 -3.10
N ILE A 129 -11.92 -0.20 -3.57
CA ILE A 129 -11.34 -0.65 -4.84
C ILE A 129 -11.97 0.08 -6.03
N GLU A 130 -13.29 0.17 -6.05
CA GLU A 130 -13.99 0.80 -7.17
C GLU A 130 -13.77 2.32 -7.22
N GLN A 131 -13.67 2.98 -6.06
CA GLN A 131 -13.30 4.40 -5.99
C GLN A 131 -11.87 4.63 -6.47
N SER A 132 -10.93 3.78 -6.04
CA SER A 132 -9.53 3.85 -6.49
C SER A 132 -9.41 3.60 -8.00
N TYR A 133 -10.19 2.66 -8.54
CA TYR A 133 -10.23 2.41 -9.99
C TYR A 133 -10.88 3.57 -10.76
N ALA A 134 -11.97 4.13 -10.24
CA ALA A 134 -12.60 5.31 -10.83
C ALA A 134 -11.68 6.54 -10.81
N THR A 135 -10.87 6.68 -9.75
CA THR A 135 -9.80 7.70 -9.69
C THR A 135 -8.79 7.50 -10.81
N LEU A 136 -8.32 6.27 -11.06
CA LEU A 136 -7.43 5.96 -12.19
C LEU A 136 -8.03 6.34 -13.53
N LEU A 137 -9.30 6.01 -13.76
CA LEU A 137 -9.98 6.34 -15.01
C LEU A 137 -10.07 7.86 -15.22
N LYS A 138 -10.53 8.58 -14.20
CA LYS A 138 -10.67 10.03 -14.23
C LYS A 138 -9.32 10.73 -14.42
N LEU A 139 -8.28 10.24 -13.74
CA LEU A 139 -6.94 10.77 -13.86
C LEU A 139 -6.43 10.70 -15.32
N VAL A 140 -6.63 9.58 -15.99
CA VAL A 140 -6.19 9.41 -17.38
C VAL A 140 -7.06 10.21 -18.35
N GLU A 141 -8.36 10.28 -18.11
CA GLU A 141 -9.30 11.06 -18.94
C GLU A 141 -9.03 12.58 -18.85
N GLU A 142 -8.78 13.08 -17.64
CA GLU A 142 -8.59 14.51 -17.37
C GLU A 142 -7.15 15.00 -17.52
N ALA A 143 -6.21 14.13 -17.82
CA ALA A 143 -4.78 14.48 -17.89
C ALA A 143 -4.44 15.66 -18.84
N ASN A 144 -5.26 15.88 -19.90
CA ASN A 144 -5.21 17.05 -20.81
C ASN A 144 -3.79 17.50 -21.17
N ASN A 145 -2.87 16.57 -21.37
CA ASN A 145 -1.44 16.81 -21.54
C ASN A 145 -0.67 17.40 -20.33
N ALA A 146 -1.30 17.50 -19.15
CA ALA A 146 -0.61 17.96 -17.94
C ALA A 146 0.32 16.89 -17.36
N TYR A 147 -0.03 15.61 -17.54
CA TYR A 147 0.69 14.46 -16.99
C TYR A 147 1.03 13.46 -18.09
N ASP A 148 2.00 12.59 -17.82
CA ASP A 148 2.40 11.54 -18.76
C ASP A 148 1.60 10.25 -18.52
N ILE A 149 0.52 10.09 -19.24
CA ILE A 149 -0.35 8.91 -19.16
C ILE A 149 0.26 7.64 -19.78
N ASP A 150 1.41 7.76 -20.45
CA ASP A 150 2.16 6.61 -20.94
C ASP A 150 3.10 6.02 -19.86
N ARG A 151 3.26 6.72 -18.74
CA ARG A 151 4.09 6.32 -17.60
C ARG A 151 3.26 6.32 -16.31
N VAL A 152 2.40 5.31 -16.15
CA VAL A 152 1.51 5.16 -15.00
C VAL A 152 2.00 4.02 -14.11
N THR A 153 2.26 4.35 -12.86
CA THR A 153 2.55 3.42 -11.76
C THR A 153 1.36 3.35 -10.81
N ILE A 154 0.98 2.16 -10.40
CA ILE A 154 0.10 1.99 -9.24
C ILE A 154 0.96 1.53 -8.07
N ALA A 155 0.85 2.20 -6.93
CA ALA A 155 1.63 1.88 -5.74
C ALA A 155 0.74 1.81 -4.51
N GLY A 156 1.19 1.08 -3.50
CA GLY A 156 0.50 1.04 -2.22
C GLY A 156 1.21 0.14 -1.21
N ASP A 157 0.86 0.32 0.04
CA ASP A 157 1.37 -0.43 1.17
C ASP A 157 0.26 -1.25 1.83
N SER A 158 0.60 -2.44 2.35
CA SER A 158 -0.34 -3.27 3.10
C SER A 158 -1.62 -3.58 2.30
N VAL A 159 -2.79 -3.19 2.80
CA VAL A 159 -4.07 -3.29 2.07
C VAL A 159 -4.12 -2.35 0.85
N GLY A 160 -3.37 -1.25 0.85
CA GLY A 160 -3.17 -0.42 -0.34
C GLY A 160 -2.39 -1.17 -1.42
N GLY A 161 -1.42 -2.00 -1.04
CA GLY A 161 -0.74 -2.93 -1.93
C GLY A 161 -1.67 -4.00 -2.50
N ASN A 162 -2.63 -4.50 -1.70
CA ASN A 162 -3.72 -5.36 -2.19
C ASN A 162 -4.51 -4.66 -3.28
N MET A 163 -5.05 -3.47 -2.98
CA MET A 163 -5.84 -2.71 -3.94
C MET A 163 -5.02 -2.31 -5.18
N ALA A 164 -3.74 -1.96 -5.01
CA ALA A 164 -2.86 -1.62 -6.12
C ALA A 164 -2.75 -2.75 -7.15
N THR A 165 -2.45 -3.97 -6.70
CA THR A 165 -2.37 -5.11 -7.63
C THR A 165 -3.74 -5.51 -8.18
N VAL A 166 -4.82 -5.38 -7.40
CA VAL A 166 -6.19 -5.60 -7.90
C VAL A 166 -6.52 -4.62 -9.01
N LEU A 167 -6.13 -3.35 -8.91
CA LEU A 167 -6.35 -2.36 -9.96
C LEU A 167 -5.67 -2.75 -11.27
N THR A 168 -4.48 -3.38 -11.22
CA THR A 168 -3.81 -3.85 -12.44
C THR A 168 -4.60 -4.97 -13.14
N MET A 169 -5.19 -5.89 -12.37
CA MET A 169 -6.07 -6.93 -12.90
C MET A 169 -7.38 -6.35 -13.44
N LEU A 170 -7.99 -5.40 -12.73
CA LEU A 170 -9.20 -4.72 -13.20
C LEU A 170 -8.96 -3.93 -14.49
N ALA A 171 -7.82 -3.25 -14.60
CA ALA A 171 -7.45 -2.54 -15.82
C ALA A 171 -7.32 -3.49 -17.02
N LYS A 172 -6.71 -4.65 -16.81
CA LYS A 172 -6.64 -5.72 -17.82
C LYS A 172 -8.04 -6.25 -18.19
N ASP A 173 -8.83 -6.66 -17.20
CA ASP A 173 -10.14 -7.29 -17.42
C ASP A 173 -11.15 -6.33 -18.08
N ARG A 174 -11.09 -5.06 -17.72
CA ARG A 174 -12.00 -4.01 -18.21
C ARG A 174 -11.48 -3.27 -19.44
N GLN A 175 -10.33 -3.68 -19.99
CA GLN A 175 -9.67 -2.98 -21.10
C GLN A 175 -9.49 -1.48 -20.81
N GLY A 176 -9.10 -1.19 -19.57
CA GLY A 176 -8.89 0.16 -19.03
C GLY A 176 -7.52 0.74 -19.36
N PRO A 177 -7.08 1.76 -18.61
CA PRO A 177 -5.80 2.42 -18.84
C PRO A 177 -4.62 1.46 -18.76
N LYS A 178 -3.60 1.71 -19.58
CA LYS A 178 -2.34 0.99 -19.49
C LYS A 178 -1.61 1.38 -18.19
N ILE A 179 -1.23 0.38 -17.41
CA ILE A 179 -0.39 0.51 -16.24
C ILE A 179 0.99 -0.06 -16.58
N ASN A 180 2.06 0.68 -16.30
CA ASN A 180 3.42 0.29 -16.66
C ASN A 180 4.12 -0.48 -15.54
N GLN A 181 3.81 -0.14 -14.28
CA GLN A 181 4.51 -0.64 -13.10
C GLN A 181 3.55 -0.79 -11.93
N GLN A 182 3.84 -1.72 -11.00
CA GLN A 182 3.22 -1.81 -9.70
C GLN A 182 4.28 -1.90 -8.60
N LEU A 183 4.18 -1.04 -7.58
CA LEU A 183 5.06 -0.99 -6.42
C LEU A 183 4.27 -1.34 -5.17
N LEU A 184 4.59 -2.47 -4.57
CA LEU A 184 3.83 -3.07 -3.48
C LEU A 184 4.71 -3.19 -2.24
N TYR A 185 4.43 -2.39 -1.23
CA TYR A 185 5.08 -2.49 0.07
C TYR A 185 4.29 -3.45 0.95
N TYR A 186 4.89 -4.53 1.39
CA TYR A 186 4.34 -5.58 2.28
C TYR A 186 2.85 -5.87 2.02
N PRO A 187 2.47 -6.20 0.77
CA PRO A 187 1.06 -6.22 0.39
C PRO A 187 0.29 -7.35 1.08
N VAL A 188 -0.97 -7.08 1.41
CA VAL A 188 -1.96 -8.12 1.71
C VAL A 188 -2.34 -8.79 0.40
N THR A 189 -2.18 -10.11 0.30
CA THR A 189 -2.48 -10.82 -0.95
C THR A 189 -3.47 -11.97 -0.80
N ASN A 190 -3.82 -12.33 0.43
CA ASN A 190 -4.75 -13.44 0.69
C ASN A 190 -5.58 -13.24 1.96
N HIS A 191 -6.82 -13.70 1.92
CA HIS A 191 -7.62 -13.89 3.13
C HIS A 191 -7.32 -15.29 3.72
N GLY A 192 -6.27 -15.37 4.52
CA GLY A 192 -5.82 -16.60 5.19
C GLY A 192 -4.88 -16.24 6.35
N PHE A 193 -4.88 -17.06 7.41
CA PHE A 193 -4.18 -16.73 8.66
C PHE A 193 -3.34 -17.89 9.19
N ASP A 194 -2.88 -18.78 8.34
CA ASP A 194 -2.24 -20.05 8.72
C ASP A 194 -0.85 -20.29 8.12
N THR A 195 -0.28 -19.27 7.44
CA THR A 195 1.10 -19.33 6.94
C THR A 195 2.10 -19.39 8.10
N ASP A 196 3.33 -19.81 7.81
CA ASP A 196 4.40 -19.84 8.82
C ASP A 196 4.65 -18.46 9.41
N SER A 197 4.60 -17.38 8.60
CA SER A 197 4.72 -16.00 9.10
C SER A 197 3.57 -15.58 10.01
N TYR A 198 2.32 -15.96 9.70
CA TYR A 198 1.18 -15.72 10.58
C TYR A 198 1.28 -16.45 11.91
N ASN A 199 1.93 -17.63 11.93
CA ASN A 199 2.15 -18.39 13.17
C ASN A 199 3.36 -17.87 13.95
N GLN A 200 4.42 -17.50 13.27
CA GLN A 200 5.68 -17.03 13.89
C GLN A 200 5.55 -15.61 14.47
N PHE A 201 4.85 -14.71 13.77
CA PHE A 201 4.76 -13.28 14.10
C PHE A 201 3.35 -12.88 14.55
N ALA A 202 2.55 -13.83 15.04
CA ALA A 202 1.16 -13.62 15.44
C ALA A 202 0.95 -12.48 16.46
N ILE A 203 1.93 -12.26 17.33
CA ILE A 203 1.97 -11.22 18.38
C ILE A 203 3.41 -10.69 18.51
N ASP A 204 3.59 -9.59 19.21
CA ASP A 204 4.88 -9.00 19.59
C ASP A 204 5.72 -8.43 18.41
N TYR A 205 5.12 -8.25 17.24
CA TYR A 205 5.76 -7.67 16.06
C TYR A 205 4.90 -6.60 15.38
N PHE A 206 4.18 -5.81 16.16
CA PHE A 206 3.30 -4.73 15.72
C PHE A 206 2.02 -5.23 15.04
N LEU A 207 2.08 -5.68 13.76
CA LEU A 207 0.89 -6.21 13.10
C LEU A 207 0.57 -7.61 13.61
N ALA A 208 -0.46 -7.68 14.46
CA ALA A 208 -0.90 -8.94 15.04
C ALA A 208 -1.84 -9.71 14.09
N LYS A 209 -1.84 -11.04 14.20
CA LYS A 209 -2.78 -11.92 13.51
C LYS A 209 -4.24 -11.56 13.81
N GLU A 210 -4.57 -11.28 15.08
CA GLU A 210 -5.91 -10.85 15.48
C GLU A 210 -6.28 -9.47 14.94
N GLY A 211 -5.29 -8.57 14.79
CA GLY A 211 -5.49 -7.29 14.11
C GLY A 211 -5.88 -7.47 12.65
N MET A 212 -5.21 -8.38 11.92
CA MET A 212 -5.59 -8.67 10.54
C MET A 212 -7.00 -9.25 10.42
N LYS A 213 -7.42 -10.14 11.33
CA LYS A 213 -8.81 -10.62 11.35
C LYS A 213 -9.80 -9.49 11.55
N TRP A 214 -9.53 -8.60 12.52
CA TRP A 214 -10.37 -7.43 12.78
C TRP A 214 -10.48 -6.50 11.55
N PHE A 215 -9.40 -6.27 10.81
CA PHE A 215 -9.43 -5.49 9.59
C PHE A 215 -10.31 -6.14 8.52
N TRP A 216 -10.17 -7.44 8.30
CA TRP A 216 -10.99 -8.18 7.35
C TRP A 216 -12.47 -8.21 7.73
N ASP A 217 -12.81 -8.37 9.01
CA ASP A 217 -14.20 -8.38 9.51
C ASP A 217 -14.88 -7.01 9.29
N ASN A 218 -14.12 -5.91 9.42
CA ASN A 218 -14.62 -4.58 9.10
C ASN A 218 -14.78 -4.36 7.59
N TYR A 219 -13.87 -4.89 6.78
CA TYR A 219 -13.84 -4.65 5.34
C TYR A 219 -14.85 -5.47 4.56
N LEU A 220 -15.03 -6.75 4.89
CA LEU A 220 -15.87 -7.65 4.11
C LEU A 220 -17.34 -7.60 4.54
N PRO A 221 -18.29 -7.64 3.57
CA PRO A 221 -19.68 -7.97 3.88
C PRO A 221 -19.81 -9.37 4.48
N GLU A 222 -20.84 -9.58 5.30
CA GLU A 222 -21.15 -10.91 5.85
C GLU A 222 -21.40 -11.93 4.73
N GLY A 223 -20.76 -13.11 4.84
CA GLY A 223 -20.90 -14.20 3.86
C GLY A 223 -20.19 -13.95 2.53
N GLN A 224 -19.34 -12.94 2.45
CA GLN A 224 -18.55 -12.67 1.24
C GLN A 224 -17.59 -13.83 0.96
N GLU A 225 -17.61 -14.37 -0.27
CA GLU A 225 -16.58 -15.31 -0.74
C GLU A 225 -15.23 -14.60 -0.78
N THR A 226 -14.21 -15.18 -0.15
CA THR A 226 -12.90 -14.53 0.04
C THR A 226 -11.84 -15.01 -0.93
N THR A 227 -12.11 -16.05 -1.72
CA THR A 227 -11.18 -16.63 -2.70
C THR A 227 -11.17 -15.91 -4.04
N ILE A 228 -12.02 -14.90 -4.23
CA ILE A 228 -12.03 -14.11 -5.47
C ILE A 228 -10.79 -13.22 -5.57
N LYS A 229 -10.21 -13.11 -6.77
CA LYS A 229 -8.94 -12.40 -7.03
C LYS A 229 -8.95 -10.91 -6.63
N THR A 230 -10.11 -10.28 -6.53
CA THR A 230 -10.25 -8.88 -6.12
C THR A 230 -10.30 -8.70 -4.59
N ILE A 231 -10.31 -9.77 -3.82
CA ILE A 231 -10.11 -9.82 -2.37
C ILE A 231 -8.75 -10.43 -2.07
N SER A 232 -8.49 -11.60 -2.66
CA SER A 232 -7.28 -12.40 -2.47
C SER A 232 -6.50 -12.54 -3.78
N PRO A 233 -5.67 -11.57 -4.15
CA PRO A 233 -4.86 -11.63 -5.38
C PRO A 233 -4.03 -12.91 -5.54
N LEU A 234 -3.62 -13.51 -4.42
CA LEU A 234 -2.90 -14.79 -4.41
C LEU A 234 -3.71 -15.95 -5.00
N GLN A 235 -5.06 -15.85 -5.01
CA GLN A 235 -5.97 -16.84 -5.60
C GLN A 235 -6.20 -16.60 -7.11
N ALA A 236 -5.60 -15.57 -7.68
CA ALA A 236 -5.71 -15.30 -9.11
C ALA A 236 -5.05 -16.43 -9.93
N SER A 237 -5.68 -16.80 -11.02
CA SER A 237 -5.12 -17.79 -11.94
C SER A 237 -3.88 -17.25 -12.67
N LYS A 238 -3.06 -18.15 -13.19
CA LYS A 238 -1.94 -17.76 -14.06
C LYS A 238 -2.38 -16.89 -15.23
N GLU A 239 -3.56 -17.14 -15.79
CA GLU A 239 -4.14 -16.35 -16.88
C GLU A 239 -4.48 -14.93 -16.42
N ASP A 240 -5.05 -14.78 -15.23
CA ASP A 240 -5.33 -13.46 -14.63
C ASP A 240 -4.06 -12.63 -14.49
N LEU A 241 -2.96 -13.26 -14.07
CA LEU A 241 -1.67 -12.61 -13.79
C LEU A 241 -0.83 -12.37 -15.06
N THR A 242 -1.03 -13.16 -16.12
CA THR A 242 -0.25 -13.02 -17.37
C THR A 242 -0.46 -11.64 -18.00
N GLY A 243 0.64 -10.96 -18.31
CA GLY A 243 0.62 -9.65 -18.95
C GLY A 243 0.36 -8.47 -17.98
N LEU A 244 0.32 -8.70 -16.69
CA LEU A 244 0.32 -7.62 -15.71
C LEU A 244 1.64 -6.82 -15.78
N PRO A 245 1.64 -5.56 -15.31
CA PRO A 245 2.81 -4.71 -15.35
C PRO A 245 3.94 -5.25 -14.47
N ALA A 246 5.18 -4.84 -14.78
CA ALA A 246 6.34 -5.14 -13.95
C ALA A 246 6.07 -4.79 -12.47
N ALA A 247 6.50 -5.65 -11.56
CA ALA A 247 6.20 -5.56 -10.14
C ALA A 247 7.47 -5.44 -9.29
N MET A 248 7.45 -4.53 -8.30
CA MET A 248 8.37 -4.57 -7.17
C MET A 248 7.59 -4.86 -5.90
N ILE A 249 8.01 -5.89 -5.15
CA ILE A 249 7.37 -6.30 -3.90
C ILE A 249 8.42 -6.29 -2.78
N LEU A 250 8.17 -5.52 -1.73
CA LEU A 250 9.07 -5.37 -0.59
C LEU A 250 8.38 -5.85 0.68
N ASN A 251 9.01 -6.78 1.40
CA ASN A 251 8.46 -7.38 2.62
C ASN A 251 9.37 -7.15 3.83
N GLY A 252 8.79 -6.98 5.02
CA GLY A 252 9.51 -7.11 6.28
C GLY A 252 9.71 -8.57 6.65
N GLU A 253 10.81 -8.88 7.36
CA GLU A 253 11.07 -10.25 7.84
C GLU A 253 10.06 -10.69 8.90
N ALA A 254 9.80 -9.82 9.88
CA ALA A 254 8.93 -10.06 11.01
C ALA A 254 7.52 -9.50 10.77
N ASP A 255 6.88 -9.98 9.73
CA ASP A 255 5.57 -9.54 9.28
C ASP A 255 4.68 -10.77 9.02
N VAL A 256 3.46 -10.76 9.55
CA VAL A 256 2.47 -11.83 9.30
C VAL A 256 2.18 -11.99 7.82
N LEU A 257 2.27 -10.91 7.02
CA LEU A 257 2.01 -10.88 5.58
C LEU A 257 3.20 -11.32 4.71
N ARG A 258 4.37 -11.59 5.33
CA ARG A 258 5.60 -11.92 4.61
C ARG A 258 5.39 -13.04 3.59
N ASP A 259 4.89 -14.17 4.06
CA ASP A 259 4.86 -15.39 3.25
C ASP A 259 3.86 -15.28 2.09
N GLU A 260 2.69 -14.67 2.31
CA GLU A 260 1.71 -14.48 1.25
C GLU A 260 2.18 -13.48 0.20
N GLY A 261 2.89 -12.42 0.60
CA GLY A 261 3.48 -11.44 -0.33
C GLY A 261 4.60 -12.06 -1.19
N GLU A 262 5.45 -12.90 -0.61
CA GLU A 262 6.51 -13.63 -1.34
C GLU A 262 5.94 -14.71 -2.26
N GLU A 263 4.88 -15.40 -1.83
CA GLU A 263 4.13 -16.36 -2.64
C GLU A 263 3.52 -15.67 -3.86
N TYR A 264 2.90 -14.50 -3.65
CA TYR A 264 2.32 -13.72 -4.75
C TYR A 264 3.39 -13.27 -5.74
N ALA A 265 4.57 -12.85 -5.28
CA ALA A 265 5.70 -12.55 -6.15
C ALA A 265 6.13 -13.75 -7.01
N ARG A 266 6.07 -14.97 -6.46
CA ARG A 266 6.34 -16.21 -7.20
C ARG A 266 5.26 -16.46 -8.26
N HIS A 267 3.98 -16.33 -7.92
CA HIS A 267 2.87 -16.50 -8.87
C HIS A 267 2.96 -15.52 -10.05
N LEU A 268 3.33 -14.27 -9.80
CA LEU A 268 3.56 -13.28 -10.85
C LEU A 268 4.72 -13.70 -11.79
N ARG A 269 5.86 -14.18 -11.24
CA ARG A 269 6.97 -14.70 -12.05
C ARG A 269 6.56 -15.90 -12.89
N ASP A 270 5.81 -16.85 -12.31
CA ASP A 270 5.31 -18.04 -13.00
C ASP A 270 4.33 -17.69 -14.13
N ALA A 271 3.69 -16.53 -14.02
CA ALA A 271 2.86 -15.95 -15.08
C ALA A 271 3.66 -15.11 -16.10
N GLY A 272 4.98 -15.02 -15.97
CA GLY A 272 5.86 -14.31 -16.90
C GLY A 272 5.96 -12.80 -16.65
N VAL A 273 5.52 -12.32 -15.50
CA VAL A 273 5.68 -10.91 -15.11
C VAL A 273 7.12 -10.66 -14.65
N ASP A 274 7.70 -9.51 -15.03
CA ASP A 274 9.00 -9.05 -14.52
C ASP A 274 8.87 -8.62 -13.05
N VAL A 275 9.45 -9.39 -12.12
CA VAL A 275 9.28 -9.20 -10.67
C VAL A 275 10.60 -9.02 -9.97
N THR A 276 10.72 -7.93 -9.25
CA THR A 276 11.74 -7.72 -8.21
C THR A 276 11.08 -7.92 -6.83
N GLN A 277 11.57 -8.86 -6.04
CA GLN A 277 11.10 -9.09 -4.67
C GLN A 277 12.27 -9.04 -3.70
N ILE A 278 12.10 -8.31 -2.58
CA ILE A 278 13.12 -8.13 -1.55
C ILE A 278 12.48 -8.30 -0.17
N ARG A 279 13.14 -9.10 0.70
CA ARG A 279 12.83 -9.19 2.12
C ARG A 279 13.85 -8.37 2.90
N PHE A 280 13.38 -7.43 3.71
CA PHE A 280 14.20 -6.64 4.62
C PHE A 280 14.27 -7.30 5.98
N GLN A 281 15.46 -7.81 6.30
CA GLN A 281 15.70 -8.50 7.56
C GLN A 281 15.69 -7.53 8.73
N GLY A 282 15.23 -8.01 9.90
CA GLY A 282 15.12 -7.20 11.10
C GLY A 282 14.01 -6.15 11.07
N MET A 283 13.12 -6.19 10.08
CA MET A 283 12.01 -5.23 9.95
C MET A 283 10.65 -5.87 10.15
N ILE A 284 9.74 -5.05 10.68
CA ILE A 284 8.33 -5.35 10.92
C ILE A 284 7.45 -4.77 9.81
N HIS A 285 6.14 -5.00 9.90
CA HIS A 285 5.16 -4.37 9.03
C HIS A 285 5.23 -2.82 9.08
N ASP A 286 4.81 -2.14 8.04
CA ASP A 286 4.73 -0.67 7.90
C ASP A 286 6.06 0.11 8.01
N PHE A 287 7.21 -0.56 7.89
CA PHE A 287 8.52 0.05 8.13
C PHE A 287 8.89 1.21 7.17
N VAL A 288 8.29 1.31 5.97
CA VAL A 288 8.50 2.47 5.09
C VAL A 288 7.50 3.60 5.35
N MET A 289 6.34 3.29 5.96
CA MET A 289 5.28 4.26 6.23
C MET A 289 5.47 4.95 7.59
N VAL A 290 5.78 4.19 8.64
CA VAL A 290 5.86 4.69 10.02
C VAL A 290 7.03 5.66 10.19
N ASN A 291 6.71 6.90 10.59
CA ASN A 291 7.67 8.00 10.69
C ASN A 291 8.84 7.69 11.64
N SER A 292 8.60 7.03 12.77
CA SER A 292 9.65 6.70 13.75
C SER A 292 10.67 5.67 13.25
N MET A 293 10.34 4.91 12.19
CA MET A 293 11.26 3.96 11.55
C MET A 293 11.96 4.54 10.31
N ASP A 294 11.65 5.78 9.91
CA ASP A 294 12.15 6.39 8.68
C ASP A 294 13.68 6.32 8.52
N GLN A 295 14.42 6.49 9.60
CA GLN A 295 15.89 6.51 9.56
C GLN A 295 16.53 5.13 9.83
N SER A 296 15.75 4.04 9.87
CA SER A 296 16.31 2.68 9.90
C SER A 296 17.06 2.38 8.59
N ASN A 297 18.08 1.51 8.67
CA ASN A 297 18.84 1.13 7.48
C ASN A 297 17.94 0.49 6.42
N ALA A 298 17.03 -0.37 6.86
CA ALA A 298 16.11 -1.06 5.97
C ALA A 298 15.10 -0.12 5.31
N ALA A 299 14.49 0.83 6.06
CA ALA A 299 13.57 1.79 5.47
C ALA A 299 14.26 2.68 4.43
N ARG A 300 15.47 3.17 4.73
CA ARG A 300 16.25 3.94 3.74
C ARG A 300 16.60 3.11 2.52
N ALA A 301 17.09 1.89 2.72
CA ALA A 301 17.41 0.99 1.60
C ALA A 301 16.15 0.65 0.76
N ALA A 302 14.99 0.43 1.40
CA ALA A 302 13.74 0.19 0.70
C ALA A 302 13.33 1.38 -0.17
N MET A 303 13.42 2.59 0.37
CA MET A 303 13.15 3.81 -0.40
C MET A 303 14.15 4.01 -1.53
N ASP A 304 15.44 3.71 -1.31
CA ASP A 304 16.48 3.81 -2.34
C ASP A 304 16.21 2.85 -3.50
N VAL A 305 15.98 1.57 -3.20
CA VAL A 305 15.78 0.57 -4.25
C VAL A 305 14.45 0.78 -4.99
N SER A 306 13.38 1.19 -4.30
CA SER A 306 12.08 1.41 -4.94
C SER A 306 12.10 2.64 -5.84
N THR A 307 12.68 3.74 -5.40
CA THR A 307 12.78 4.96 -6.23
C THR A 307 13.74 4.79 -7.41
N ASP A 308 14.87 4.09 -7.24
CA ASP A 308 15.79 3.75 -8.33
C ASP A 308 15.13 2.81 -9.36
N TRP A 309 14.36 1.82 -8.88
CA TRP A 309 13.63 0.89 -9.75
C TRP A 309 12.57 1.61 -10.61
N LEU A 310 11.82 2.56 -10.00
CA LEU A 310 10.86 3.40 -10.72
C LEU A 310 11.56 4.29 -11.75
N ASN A 311 12.64 4.99 -11.37
CA ASN A 311 13.38 5.88 -12.24
C ASN A 311 13.96 5.17 -13.46
N LYS A 312 14.51 3.97 -13.28
CA LYS A 312 15.04 3.15 -14.39
C LYS A 312 14.00 2.73 -15.41
N ARG A 313 12.74 2.67 -15.01
CA ARG A 313 11.62 2.28 -15.87
C ARG A 313 10.85 3.46 -16.44
N ASN A 314 11.00 4.64 -15.86
CA ASN A 314 10.41 5.87 -16.35
C ASN A 314 11.28 6.57 -17.40
N ASN A 315 12.55 6.18 -17.54
CA ASN A 315 13.50 6.66 -18.54
C ASN A 315 13.58 5.68 -19.71
#